data_522a1c0ff0130454dd02e4cd69c443da
#
_entry.id   522a1c0ff0130454dd02e4cd69c443da
#
_cell.length_a   1.000
_cell.length_b   1.000
_cell.length_c   1.000
_cell.angle_alpha   90.00
_cell.angle_beta   90.00
_cell.angle_gamma   90.00
#
_symmetry.space_group_name_H-M   'P 1'
#
loop_
_entity.id
_entity.type
_entity.pdbx_description
1 polymer ?
#
loop_
_entity_poly.entity_id
_entity_poly.type
_entity_poly.pdbx_seq_one_letter_code
_entity_poly.pdbx_strand_id
1 'polypeptide(L)'
;ALAKIAERDPDRAARMSGLVHLLPPRPAGASALLAGAPAADVVLAWHTGFDGLDTFGGMIRRLSAPLPPVRFVARRVARRDVPAGEAFVAWLDEQWLRMDTEVAEALRHGM
;
A
#
# COMPACT_ATOMS: atom_id res chain seq x y z
N ALA A 1 -4.41 -13.39 2.21
CA ALA A 1 -5.25 -12.31 1.67
C ALA A 1 -5.75 -12.61 0.26
N LEU A 2 -4.85 -13.05 -0.63
CA LEU A 2 -5.25 -13.38 -2.02
C LEU A 2 -6.26 -14.51 -2.09
N ALA A 3 -6.14 -15.51 -1.23
CA ALA A 3 -7.08 -16.64 -1.20
C ALA A 3 -8.53 -16.18 -0.91
N LYS A 4 -8.68 -15.23 0.02
CA LYS A 4 -10.00 -14.66 0.33
C LYS A 4 -10.55 -13.82 -0.81
N ILE A 5 -9.69 -13.08 -1.50
CA ILE A 5 -10.07 -12.29 -2.66
C ILE A 5 -10.51 -13.22 -3.79
N ALA A 6 -9.78 -14.32 -4.02
CA ALA A 6 -10.10 -15.27 -5.08
C ALA A 6 -11.48 -15.94 -4.89
N GLU A 7 -11.90 -16.15 -3.64
CA GLU A 7 -13.22 -16.70 -3.35
C GLU A 7 -14.36 -15.76 -3.75
N ARG A 8 -14.14 -14.45 -3.63
CA ARG A 8 -15.16 -13.42 -3.88
C ARG A 8 -15.05 -12.79 -5.27
N ASP A 9 -13.82 -12.59 -5.72
CA ASP A 9 -13.54 -11.89 -6.97
C ASP A 9 -12.24 -12.41 -7.57
N PRO A 10 -12.32 -13.49 -8.39
CA PRO A 10 -11.12 -14.08 -8.99
C PRO A 10 -10.39 -13.13 -9.95
N ASP A 11 -11.10 -12.23 -10.61
CA ASP A 11 -10.45 -11.26 -11.52
C ASP A 11 -9.58 -10.28 -10.73
N ARG A 12 -10.08 -9.81 -9.58
CA ARG A 12 -9.32 -8.94 -8.71
C ARG A 12 -8.11 -9.67 -8.10
N ALA A 13 -8.29 -10.92 -7.70
CA ALA A 13 -7.19 -11.74 -7.20
C ALA A 13 -6.08 -11.87 -8.24
N ALA A 14 -6.45 -12.06 -9.50
CA ALA A 14 -5.48 -12.14 -10.60
C ALA A 14 -4.71 -10.82 -10.76
N ARG A 15 -5.39 -9.66 -10.67
CA ARG A 15 -4.73 -8.35 -10.71
C ARG A 15 -3.76 -8.18 -9.54
N MET A 16 -4.19 -8.55 -8.34
CA MET A 16 -3.40 -8.36 -7.12
C MET A 16 -2.26 -9.37 -6.97
N SER A 17 -2.25 -10.42 -7.77
CA SER A 17 -1.15 -11.38 -7.77
C SER A 17 0.19 -10.78 -8.22
N GLY A 18 0.16 -9.60 -8.86
CA GLY A 18 1.36 -8.86 -9.22
C GLY A 18 2.05 -8.15 -8.05
N LEU A 19 1.39 -8.04 -6.90
CA LEU A 19 1.97 -7.41 -5.72
C LEU A 19 3.08 -8.30 -5.14
N VAL A 20 4.24 -7.72 -4.89
CA VAL A 20 5.40 -8.41 -4.32
C VAL A 20 5.70 -7.91 -2.91
N HIS A 21 5.65 -6.60 -2.70
CA HIS A 21 6.04 -5.96 -1.45
C HIS A 21 4.87 -5.51 -0.61
N LEU A 22 3.72 -5.27 -1.21
CA LEU A 22 2.54 -4.74 -0.53
C LEU A 22 1.45 -5.80 -0.45
N LEU A 23 0.64 -5.74 0.61
CA LEU A 23 -0.57 -6.53 0.72
C LEU A 23 -1.69 -5.87 -0.09
N PRO A 24 -2.66 -6.64 -0.61
CA PRO A 24 -3.79 -6.05 -1.32
C PRO A 24 -4.53 -5.04 -0.44
N PRO A 25 -5.00 -3.91 -1.01
CA PRO A 25 -5.74 -2.94 -0.22
C PRO A 25 -7.14 -3.46 0.13
N ARG A 26 -7.75 -2.86 1.15
CA ARG A 26 -9.11 -3.18 1.57
C ARG A 26 -10.05 -2.06 1.13
N PRO A 27 -10.70 -2.20 -0.04
CA PRO A 27 -11.52 -1.12 -0.59
C PRO A 27 -12.69 -0.71 0.29
N ALA A 28 -13.30 -1.67 1.00
CA ALA A 28 -14.45 -1.40 1.86
C ALA A 28 -14.09 -0.44 3.00
N GLY A 29 -12.93 -0.65 3.64
CA GLY A 29 -12.45 0.24 4.69
C GLY A 29 -12.12 1.62 4.17
N ALA A 30 -11.43 1.69 3.04
CA ALA A 30 -11.09 2.96 2.40
C ALA A 30 -12.35 3.72 1.97
N SER A 31 -13.32 3.03 1.36
CA SER A 31 -14.61 3.64 0.97
C SER A 31 -15.35 4.20 2.17
N ALA A 32 -15.37 3.48 3.30
CA ALA A 32 -16.03 3.95 4.52
C ALA A 32 -15.38 5.24 5.05
N LEU A 33 -14.05 5.30 5.05
CA LEU A 33 -13.33 6.50 5.46
C LEU A 33 -13.64 7.69 4.55
N LEU A 34 -13.68 7.47 3.26
CA LEU A 34 -13.99 8.52 2.29
C LEU A 34 -15.43 9.01 2.42
N ALA A 35 -16.38 8.10 2.68
CA ALA A 35 -17.75 8.46 2.91
C ALA A 35 -17.92 9.35 4.15
N GLY A 36 -17.10 9.11 5.18
CA GLY A 36 -17.10 9.92 6.39
C GLY A 36 -16.42 11.29 6.25
N ALA A 37 -15.65 11.48 5.16
CA ALA A 37 -14.90 12.71 4.92
C ALA A 37 -15.02 13.12 3.45
N PRO A 38 -16.21 13.53 2.99
CA PRO A 38 -16.48 13.71 1.55
C PRO A 38 -15.67 14.81 0.87
N ALA A 39 -15.11 15.74 1.63
CA ALA A 39 -14.30 16.82 1.08
C ALA A 39 -12.79 16.56 1.22
N ALA A 40 -12.40 15.45 1.83
CA ALA A 40 -10.98 15.17 2.07
C ALA A 40 -10.28 14.63 0.82
N ASP A 41 -9.06 15.12 0.59
CA ASP A 41 -8.17 14.52 -0.40
C ASP A 41 -7.60 13.20 0.12
N VAL A 42 -7.01 12.44 -0.78
CA VAL A 42 -6.38 11.15 -0.45
C VAL A 42 -4.86 11.31 -0.49
N VAL A 43 -4.18 10.78 0.51
CA VAL A 43 -2.72 10.68 0.50
C VAL A 43 -2.35 9.21 0.42
N LEU A 44 -1.60 8.85 -0.61
CA LEU A 44 -1.07 7.51 -0.80
C LEU A 44 0.40 7.53 -0.39
N ALA A 45 0.76 6.69 0.55
CA ALA A 45 2.10 6.71 1.12
C ALA A 45 2.68 5.30 1.25
N TRP A 46 4.00 5.20 1.09
CA TRP A 46 4.72 3.98 1.38
C TRP A 46 6.06 4.32 2.03
N HIS A 47 6.66 3.33 2.64
CA HIS A 47 7.97 3.49 3.29
C HIS A 47 8.81 2.24 3.12
N THR A 48 10.13 2.42 3.27
CA THR A 48 11.11 1.33 3.33
C THR A 48 12.04 1.60 4.50
N GLY A 49 12.79 0.57 4.90
CA GLY A 49 13.77 0.71 5.97
C GLY A 49 13.32 0.21 7.33
N PHE A 50 12.11 -0.34 7.41
CA PHE A 50 11.58 -0.90 8.66
C PHE A 50 11.66 -2.42 8.71
N ASP A 51 12.41 -3.05 7.82
CA ASP A 51 12.56 -4.50 7.78
C ASP A 51 13.17 -4.99 9.09
N GLY A 52 12.61 -6.05 9.65
CA GLY A 52 13.06 -6.61 10.91
C GLY A 52 12.50 -5.96 12.15
N LEU A 53 11.62 -4.95 12.00
CA LEU A 53 10.97 -4.29 13.14
C LEU A 53 9.61 -4.90 13.48
N ASP A 54 9.22 -5.95 12.79
CA ASP A 54 7.96 -6.66 12.99
C ASP A 54 7.99 -7.63 14.17
N THR A 55 9.18 -7.87 14.75
CA THR A 55 9.35 -8.71 15.94
C THR A 55 10.10 -7.94 17.02
N PHE A 56 9.87 -8.34 18.29
CA PHE A 56 10.58 -7.72 19.40
C PHE A 56 12.10 -7.92 19.28
N GLY A 57 12.54 -9.13 18.96
CA GLY A 57 13.96 -9.42 18.78
C GLY A 57 14.56 -8.63 17.63
N GLY A 58 13.82 -8.48 16.53
CA GLY A 58 14.24 -7.66 15.40
C GLY A 58 14.41 -6.19 15.78
N MET A 59 13.48 -5.65 16.56
CA MET A 59 13.56 -4.27 17.05
C MET A 59 14.80 -4.04 17.91
N ILE A 60 15.09 -4.94 18.85
CA ILE A 60 16.27 -4.84 19.70
C ILE A 60 17.54 -4.86 18.87
N ARG A 61 17.59 -5.75 17.89
CA ARG A 61 18.77 -5.87 17.01
C ARG A 61 18.98 -4.59 16.19
N ARG A 62 17.91 -3.99 15.70
CA ARG A 62 17.98 -2.75 14.91
C ARG A 62 18.42 -1.57 15.76
N LEU A 63 18.00 -1.50 17.01
CA LEU A 63 18.35 -0.42 17.92
C LEU A 63 19.82 -0.47 18.36
N SER A 64 20.44 -1.66 18.35
CA SER A 64 21.84 -1.82 18.74
C SER A 64 22.85 -1.62 17.60
N ALA A 65 22.38 -1.31 16.39
CA ALA A 65 23.21 -1.09 15.22
C ALA A 65 22.73 0.17 14.49
N PRO A 66 23.57 0.80 13.62
CA PRO A 66 23.10 1.90 12.80
C PRO A 66 21.90 1.47 11.95
N LEU A 67 20.83 2.25 12.01
CA LEU A 67 19.65 1.97 11.22
C LEU A 67 19.90 2.35 9.76
N PRO A 68 19.42 1.55 8.78
CA PRO A 68 19.47 1.97 7.40
C PRO A 68 18.56 3.17 7.19
N PRO A 69 18.79 3.97 6.13
CA PRO A 69 17.90 5.09 5.84
C PRO A 69 16.46 4.63 5.65
N VAL A 70 15.54 5.30 6.32
CA VAL A 70 14.11 5.10 6.11
C VAL A 70 13.68 6.03 4.98
N ARG A 71 13.11 5.46 3.94
CA ARG A 71 12.54 6.23 2.84
C ARG A 71 11.03 6.30 3.02
N PHE A 72 10.49 7.48 2.95
CA PHE A 72 9.06 7.71 3.05
C PHE A 72 8.63 8.54 1.85
N VAL A 73 7.65 8.04 1.10
CA VAL A 73 7.12 8.73 -0.07
C VAL A 73 5.62 8.87 0.10
N ALA A 74 5.10 10.05 -0.15
CA ALA A 74 3.67 10.33 -0.08
C ALA A 74 3.25 11.09 -1.34
N ARG A 75 2.06 10.76 -1.85
CA ARG A 75 1.47 11.42 -3.00
C ARG A 75 0.03 11.79 -2.67
N ARG A 76 -0.29 13.08 -2.83
CA ARG A 76 -1.62 13.60 -2.61
C ARG A 76 -2.45 13.51 -3.90
N VAL A 77 -3.67 13.00 -3.78
CA VAL A 77 -4.63 12.94 -4.88
C VAL A 77 -5.82 13.80 -4.48
N ALA A 78 -6.16 14.79 -5.30
CA ALA A 78 -7.32 15.65 -5.08
C ALA A 78 -8.57 14.80 -5.06
N ARG A 79 -9.53 15.13 -4.18
CA ARG A 79 -10.74 14.34 -4.03
C ARG A 79 -11.52 14.19 -5.34
N ARG A 80 -11.55 15.24 -6.16
CA ARG A 80 -12.22 15.22 -7.47
C ARG A 80 -11.63 14.20 -8.43
N ASP A 81 -10.38 13.80 -8.22
CA ASP A 81 -9.68 12.82 -9.07
C ASP A 81 -9.82 11.39 -8.55
N VAL A 82 -10.51 11.21 -7.42
CA VAL A 82 -10.76 9.89 -6.84
C VAL A 82 -12.11 9.38 -7.33
N PRO A 83 -12.16 8.28 -8.09
CA PRO A 83 -13.42 7.74 -8.59
C PRO A 83 -14.27 7.17 -7.46
N ALA A 84 -15.55 6.96 -7.74
CA ALA A 84 -16.51 6.42 -6.78
C ALA A 84 -17.06 5.07 -7.28
N GLY A 85 -17.72 4.34 -6.39
CA GLY A 85 -18.36 3.07 -6.73
C GLY A 85 -17.36 2.00 -7.16
N GLU A 86 -17.74 1.21 -8.15
CA GLU A 86 -16.89 0.13 -8.65
C GLU A 86 -15.56 0.63 -9.23
N ALA A 87 -15.58 1.82 -9.83
CA ALA A 87 -14.37 2.44 -10.38
C ALA A 87 -13.34 2.74 -9.28
N PHE A 88 -13.79 2.99 -8.06
CA PHE A 88 -12.88 3.22 -6.93
C PHE A 88 -12.03 1.98 -6.63
N VAL A 89 -12.63 0.79 -6.65
CA VAL A 89 -11.90 -0.46 -6.38
C VAL A 89 -10.78 -0.66 -7.39
N ALA A 90 -11.09 -0.52 -8.68
CA ALA A 90 -10.09 -0.68 -9.74
C ALA A 90 -9.00 0.39 -9.64
N TRP A 91 -9.38 1.63 -9.36
CA TRP A 91 -8.44 2.73 -9.18
C TRP A 91 -7.49 2.47 -8.00
N LEU A 92 -8.04 2.03 -6.86
CA LEU A 92 -7.25 1.74 -5.67
C LEU A 92 -6.25 0.62 -5.92
N ASP A 93 -6.69 -0.46 -6.58
CA ASP A 93 -5.83 -1.58 -6.93
C ASP A 93 -4.68 -1.12 -7.84
N GLU A 94 -4.97 -0.27 -8.82
CA GLU A 94 -3.98 0.30 -9.73
C GLU A 94 -2.94 1.14 -8.98
N GLN A 95 -3.39 1.97 -8.03
CA GLN A 95 -2.48 2.75 -7.19
C GLN A 95 -1.56 1.84 -6.36
N TRP A 96 -2.09 0.74 -5.84
CA TRP A 96 -1.30 -0.23 -5.08
C TRP A 96 -0.24 -0.91 -5.93
N LEU A 97 -0.59 -1.33 -7.14
CA LEU A 97 0.37 -1.92 -8.08
C LEU A 97 1.48 -0.92 -8.42
N ARG A 98 1.14 0.34 -8.62
CA ARG A 98 2.11 1.40 -8.88
C ARG A 98 3.04 1.60 -7.69
N MET A 99 2.51 1.67 -6.47
CA MET A 99 3.32 1.82 -5.27
C MET A 99 4.23 0.61 -5.06
N ASP A 100 3.74 -0.59 -5.34
CA ASP A 100 4.53 -1.81 -5.24
C ASP A 100 5.76 -1.75 -6.16
N THR A 101 5.58 -1.25 -7.39
CA THR A 101 6.68 -1.03 -8.32
C THR A 101 7.66 0.02 -7.80
N GLU A 102 7.15 1.10 -7.22
CA GLU A 102 7.99 2.15 -6.63
C GLU A 102 8.82 1.62 -5.45
N VAL A 103 8.23 0.79 -4.60
CA VAL A 103 8.94 0.13 -3.50
C VAL A 103 10.04 -0.77 -4.04
N ALA A 104 9.75 -1.57 -5.07
CA ALA A 104 10.73 -2.46 -5.68
C ALA A 104 11.93 -1.66 -6.22
N GLU A 105 11.69 -0.53 -6.88
CA GLU A 105 12.74 0.33 -7.39
C GLU A 105 13.56 0.95 -6.25
N ALA A 106 12.88 1.40 -5.19
CA ALA A 106 13.55 1.98 -4.03
C ALA A 106 14.48 0.97 -3.36
N LEU A 107 14.05 -0.28 -3.24
CA LEU A 107 14.85 -1.34 -2.65
C LEU A 107 16.08 -1.69 -3.51
N ARG A 108 15.95 -1.58 -4.84
CA ARG A 108 17.09 -1.81 -5.75
C ARG A 108 18.12 -0.69 -5.72
N HIS A 109 17.67 0.56 -5.59
CA HIS A 109 18.51 1.75 -5.69
C HIS A 109 18.87 2.37 -4.33
N GLY A 110 18.12 2.08 -3.29
CA GLY A 110 18.32 2.64 -1.97
C GLY A 110 19.26 1.86 -1.07
N MET A 111 19.72 0.76 -1.57
CA MET A 111 20.63 -0.13 -0.84
C MET A 111 22.05 0.12 -1.29
#